data_2d4113a355983f5859ed73fc1b58b4e9
#
_entry.id   2d4113a355983f5859ed73fc1b58b4e9
#
_cell.length_a   1.000
_cell.length_b   1.000
_cell.length_c   1.000
_cell.angle_alpha   90.00
_cell.angle_beta   90.00
_cell.angle_gamma   90.00
#
_symmetry.space_group_name_H-M   'P 1'
#
loop_
_entity.id
_entity.type
_entity.pdbx_description
1 polymer ?
#
loop_
_entity_poly.entity_id
_entity_poly.type
_entity_poly.pdbx_seq_one_letter_code
_entity_poly.pdbx_strand_id
1 'polypeptide(L)'
;MSLTTPPIARGRRKAVLAAEVGFVIILVSAVLCLVNEDIALIVWGIGVCFASGCVLGLRRSVHREDLRPDDELDEYELQRRYRAQQGALKRAAILLFIVWIAFALLTLFRVPGPDSFDTLIHTLHACYCATSAAMLSIPFMVLRDIAVGMDRDLVMSGPDAVD
;
A
#
# COMPACT_ATOMS: atom_id res chain seq x y z
N MET A 1 -26.00 22.95 -5.18
CA MET A 1 -25.77 22.42 -3.82
C MET A 1 -24.37 21.81 -3.81
N SER A 2 -23.40 22.46 -3.15
CA SER A 2 -22.05 21.90 -2.97
C SER A 2 -22.12 20.86 -1.85
N LEU A 3 -22.09 19.58 -2.19
CA LEU A 3 -21.94 18.49 -1.23
C LEU A 3 -20.59 18.64 -0.52
N THR A 4 -20.60 19.31 0.63
CA THR A 4 -19.41 19.42 1.48
C THR A 4 -19.11 18.04 2.06
N THR A 5 -18.07 17.41 1.55
CA THR A 5 -17.58 16.12 2.10
C THR A 5 -17.35 16.23 3.61
N PRO A 6 -17.90 15.32 4.42
CA PRO A 6 -17.74 15.36 5.88
C PRO A 6 -16.27 15.40 6.28
N PRO A 7 -15.91 16.08 7.39
CA PRO A 7 -14.51 16.25 7.81
C PRO A 7 -13.77 14.93 8.05
N ILE A 8 -14.48 13.89 8.46
CA ILE A 8 -13.94 12.52 8.67
C ILE A 8 -13.48 11.90 7.35
N ALA A 9 -14.29 12.02 6.28
CA ALA A 9 -13.93 11.52 4.95
C ALA A 9 -12.71 12.26 4.36
N ARG A 10 -12.58 13.57 4.61
CA ARG A 10 -11.39 14.34 4.21
C ARG A 10 -10.12 13.86 4.93
N GLY A 11 -10.22 13.52 6.21
CA GLY A 11 -9.11 12.97 6.99
C GLY A 11 -8.63 11.62 6.43
N ARG A 12 -9.56 10.71 6.10
CA ARG A 12 -9.25 9.41 5.49
C ARG A 12 -8.57 9.55 4.13
N ARG A 13 -9.08 10.43 3.25
CA ARG A 13 -8.46 10.69 1.94
C ARG A 13 -7.02 11.21 2.06
N LYS A 14 -6.75 12.11 3.02
CA LYS A 14 -5.38 12.58 3.29
C LYS A 14 -4.47 11.45 3.76
N ALA A 15 -4.96 10.58 4.63
CA ALA A 15 -4.18 9.41 5.10
C ALA A 15 -3.89 8.43 3.97
N VAL A 16 -4.86 8.20 3.06
CA VAL A 16 -4.66 7.36 1.86
C VAL A 16 -3.58 7.96 0.96
N LEU A 17 -3.69 9.26 0.61
CA LEU A 17 -2.68 9.93 -0.23
C LEU A 17 -1.29 9.92 0.43
N ALA A 18 -1.20 10.16 1.73
CA ALA A 18 0.06 10.10 2.44
C ALA A 18 0.69 8.70 2.40
N ALA A 19 -0.11 7.65 2.55
CA ALA A 19 0.38 6.27 2.40
C ALA A 19 0.85 5.98 0.97
N GLU A 20 0.12 6.43 -0.06
CA GLU A 20 0.53 6.29 -1.47
C GLU A 20 1.89 6.97 -1.72
N VAL A 21 2.11 8.17 -1.17
CA VAL A 21 3.43 8.84 -1.22
C VAL A 21 4.52 8.00 -0.56
N GLY A 22 4.25 7.39 0.59
CA GLY A 22 5.18 6.48 1.25
C GLY A 22 5.57 5.29 0.36
N PHE A 23 4.61 4.68 -0.34
CA PHE A 23 4.89 3.60 -1.29
C PHE A 23 5.71 4.06 -2.49
N VAL A 24 5.45 5.26 -3.02
CA VAL A 24 6.28 5.84 -4.09
C VAL A 24 7.72 6.03 -3.62
N ILE A 25 7.95 6.50 -2.39
CA ILE A 25 9.29 6.63 -1.81
C ILE A 25 9.99 5.27 -1.75
N ILE A 26 9.31 4.20 -1.30
CA ILE A 26 9.89 2.86 -1.27
C ILE A 26 10.23 2.36 -2.68
N LEU A 27 9.38 2.61 -3.70
CA LEU A 27 9.67 2.23 -5.07
C LEU A 27 10.83 3.02 -5.68
N VAL A 28 10.93 4.31 -5.37
CA VAL A 28 12.08 5.15 -5.77
C VAL A 28 13.36 4.60 -5.15
N SER A 29 13.34 4.16 -3.89
CA SER A 29 14.52 3.54 -3.27
C SER A 29 14.99 2.29 -4.01
N ALA A 30 14.07 1.48 -4.54
CA ALA A 30 14.43 0.31 -5.34
C ALA A 30 15.21 0.68 -6.62
N VAL A 31 14.86 1.81 -7.25
CA VAL A 31 15.61 2.33 -8.40
C VAL A 31 16.96 2.91 -7.96
N LEU A 32 16.98 3.62 -6.82
CA LEU A 32 18.22 4.18 -6.27
C LEU A 32 19.23 3.10 -5.89
N CYS A 33 18.82 1.91 -5.47
CA CYS A 33 19.71 0.79 -5.20
C CYS A 33 20.60 0.42 -6.40
N LEU A 34 20.17 0.74 -7.62
CA LEU A 34 20.95 0.47 -8.82
C LEU A 34 22.09 1.49 -9.05
N VAL A 35 22.07 2.60 -8.31
CA VAL A 35 23.03 3.71 -8.46
C VAL A 35 23.85 3.90 -7.18
N ASN A 36 23.20 3.93 -6.02
CA ASN A 36 23.85 4.14 -4.72
C ASN A 36 23.05 3.43 -3.62
N GLU A 37 23.63 2.36 -3.11
CA GLU A 37 23.00 1.47 -2.13
C GLU A 37 22.77 2.15 -0.78
N ASP A 38 23.74 2.90 -0.27
CA ASP A 38 23.66 3.53 1.05
C ASP A 38 22.50 4.53 1.13
N ILE A 39 22.41 5.40 0.12
CA ILE A 39 21.32 6.38 0.02
C ILE A 39 19.99 5.67 -0.14
N ALA A 40 19.94 4.62 -0.96
CA ALA A 40 18.73 3.86 -1.21
C ALA A 40 18.18 3.21 0.06
N LEU A 41 19.01 2.62 0.91
CA LEU A 41 18.60 2.00 2.17
C LEU A 41 18.03 3.02 3.16
N ILE A 42 18.63 4.22 3.22
CA ILE A 42 18.10 5.31 4.05
C ILE A 42 16.72 5.75 3.55
N VAL A 43 16.59 5.98 2.25
CA VAL A 43 15.30 6.38 1.61
C VAL A 43 14.25 5.30 1.80
N TRP A 44 14.62 4.03 1.66
CA TRP A 44 13.74 2.89 1.92
C TRP A 44 13.25 2.87 3.36
N GLY A 45 14.16 2.99 4.33
CA GLY A 45 13.81 3.01 5.75
C GLY A 45 12.82 4.13 6.09
N ILE A 46 13.05 5.35 5.59
CA ILE A 46 12.14 6.48 5.74
C ILE A 46 10.77 6.16 5.11
N GLY A 47 10.75 5.63 3.89
CA GLY A 47 9.54 5.26 3.18
C GLY A 47 8.71 4.21 3.94
N VAL A 48 9.36 3.15 4.45
CA VAL A 48 8.71 2.09 5.24
C VAL A 48 8.11 2.63 6.54
N CYS A 49 8.87 3.42 7.30
CA CYS A 49 8.39 4.02 8.54
C CYS A 49 7.18 4.94 8.28
N PHE A 50 7.28 5.78 7.25
CA PHE A 50 6.21 6.71 6.88
C PHE A 50 4.95 5.97 6.40
N ALA A 51 5.08 5.02 5.46
CA ALA A 51 3.96 4.22 4.97
C ALA A 51 3.28 3.43 6.10
N SER A 52 4.07 2.79 6.97
CA SER A 52 3.55 2.04 8.12
C SER A 52 2.79 2.93 9.09
N GLY A 53 3.30 4.13 9.38
CA GLY A 53 2.62 5.11 10.22
C GLY A 53 1.28 5.55 9.63
N CYS A 54 1.22 5.80 8.32
CA CYS A 54 -0.02 6.15 7.61
C CYS A 54 -1.02 4.99 7.60
N VAL A 55 -0.57 3.75 7.39
CA VAL A 55 -1.41 2.55 7.45
C VAL A 55 -2.01 2.36 8.84
N LEU A 56 -1.23 2.55 9.91
CA LEU A 56 -1.72 2.50 11.28
C LEU A 56 -2.73 3.61 11.58
N GLY A 57 -2.50 4.82 11.08
CA GLY A 57 -3.45 5.93 11.17
C GLY A 57 -4.77 5.64 10.45
N LEU A 58 -4.69 5.08 9.23
CA LEU A 58 -5.85 4.69 8.45
C LEU A 58 -6.64 3.57 9.16
N ARG A 59 -5.96 2.56 9.72
CA ARG A 59 -6.57 1.48 10.50
C ARG A 59 -7.38 1.99 11.70
N ARG A 60 -6.86 3.03 12.39
CA ARG A 60 -7.63 3.67 13.47
C ARG A 60 -8.88 4.37 12.95
N SER A 61 -8.81 4.99 11.77
CA SER A 61 -9.93 5.73 11.18
C SER A 61 -11.06 4.83 10.65
N VAL A 62 -10.77 3.56 10.35
CA VAL A 62 -11.77 2.54 9.96
C VAL A 62 -12.18 1.65 11.15
N HIS A 63 -11.97 2.13 12.41
CA HIS A 63 -12.37 1.44 13.64
C HIS A 63 -11.84 0.00 13.75
N ARG A 64 -10.70 -0.31 13.11
CA ARG A 64 -10.07 -1.63 13.06
C ARG A 64 -10.98 -2.74 12.50
N GLU A 65 -11.91 -2.40 11.62
CA GLU A 65 -12.85 -3.35 11.01
C GLU A 65 -12.11 -4.55 10.38
N ASP A 66 -10.89 -4.32 9.85
CA ASP A 66 -10.03 -5.35 9.26
C ASP A 66 -9.57 -6.44 10.25
N LEU A 67 -9.59 -6.14 11.56
CA LEU A 67 -9.13 -7.03 12.65
C LEU A 67 -10.26 -7.52 13.56
N ARG A 68 -11.49 -7.03 13.40
CA ARG A 68 -12.61 -7.50 14.23
C ARG A 68 -12.92 -8.97 13.93
N PRO A 69 -13.28 -9.76 14.94
CA PRO A 69 -13.79 -11.11 14.74
C PRO A 69 -15.05 -11.10 13.85
N ASP A 70 -15.26 -12.17 13.09
CA ASP A 70 -16.37 -12.26 12.14
C ASP A 70 -17.75 -12.23 12.80
N ASP A 71 -17.85 -12.71 14.06
CA ASP A 71 -19.05 -12.74 14.88
C ASP A 71 -19.44 -11.36 15.45
N GLU A 72 -18.53 -10.38 15.42
CA GLU A 72 -18.80 -9.00 15.84
C GLU A 72 -19.22 -8.09 14.69
N LEU A 73 -19.12 -8.57 13.44
CA LEU A 73 -19.44 -7.81 12.23
C LEU A 73 -20.85 -8.17 11.75
N ASP A 74 -21.58 -7.18 11.25
CA ASP A 74 -22.80 -7.47 10.54
C ASP A 74 -22.52 -8.09 9.14
N GLU A 75 -23.54 -8.67 8.52
CA GLU A 75 -23.40 -9.37 7.24
C GLU A 75 -22.86 -8.45 6.13
N TYR A 76 -23.24 -7.18 6.17
CA TYR A 76 -22.80 -6.18 5.18
C TYR A 76 -21.32 -5.79 5.39
N GLU A 77 -20.91 -5.56 6.64
CA GLU A 77 -19.51 -5.26 6.99
C GLU A 77 -18.60 -6.43 6.65
N LEU A 78 -19.05 -7.65 6.94
CA LEU A 78 -18.35 -8.90 6.61
C LEU A 78 -18.15 -9.02 5.09
N GLN A 79 -19.20 -8.81 4.31
CA GLN A 79 -19.12 -8.86 2.84
C GLN A 79 -18.19 -7.78 2.28
N ARG A 80 -18.24 -6.55 2.83
CA ARG A 80 -17.34 -5.45 2.47
C ARG A 80 -15.88 -5.83 2.73
N ARG A 81 -15.59 -6.39 3.90
CA ARG A 81 -14.25 -6.86 4.28
C ARG A 81 -13.74 -7.94 3.34
N TYR A 82 -14.53 -8.96 3.04
CA TYR A 82 -14.13 -10.03 2.11
C TYR A 82 -13.86 -9.52 0.71
N ARG A 83 -14.69 -8.63 0.19
CA ARG A 83 -14.45 -8.00 -1.12
C ARG A 83 -13.16 -7.18 -1.14
N ALA A 84 -12.89 -6.42 -0.08
CA ALA A 84 -11.68 -5.64 0.06
C ALA A 84 -10.43 -6.55 0.11
N GLN A 85 -10.47 -7.64 0.87
CA GLN A 85 -9.38 -8.63 0.96
C GLN A 85 -9.12 -9.31 -0.38
N GLN A 86 -10.15 -9.79 -1.06
CA GLN A 86 -10.01 -10.42 -2.38
C GLN A 86 -9.45 -9.44 -3.42
N GLY A 87 -9.94 -8.20 -3.43
CA GLY A 87 -9.46 -7.15 -4.31
C GLY A 87 -7.99 -6.79 -4.04
N ALA A 88 -7.62 -6.68 -2.77
CA ALA A 88 -6.24 -6.41 -2.36
C ALA A 88 -5.30 -7.55 -2.75
N LEU A 89 -5.70 -8.81 -2.52
CA LEU A 89 -4.89 -9.98 -2.86
C LEU A 89 -4.62 -10.07 -4.36
N LYS A 90 -5.65 -9.85 -5.19
CA LYS A 90 -5.50 -9.84 -6.66
C LYS A 90 -4.52 -8.76 -7.12
N ARG A 91 -4.64 -7.53 -6.59
CA ARG A 91 -3.74 -6.42 -6.94
C ARG A 91 -2.32 -6.67 -6.47
N ALA A 92 -2.15 -7.21 -5.26
CA ALA A 92 -0.84 -7.57 -4.73
C ALA A 92 -0.17 -8.66 -5.56
N ALA A 93 -0.91 -9.68 -5.99
CA ALA A 93 -0.40 -10.73 -6.87
C ALA A 93 0.08 -10.17 -8.23
N ILE A 94 -0.69 -9.25 -8.83
CA ILE A 94 -0.29 -8.58 -10.07
C ILE A 94 0.98 -7.74 -9.85
N LEU A 95 1.06 -6.99 -8.75
CA LEU A 95 2.22 -6.17 -8.41
C LEU A 95 3.48 -7.01 -8.20
N LEU A 96 3.37 -8.10 -7.45
CA LEU A 96 4.47 -9.07 -7.26
C LEU A 96 4.91 -9.69 -8.58
N PHE A 97 3.97 -10.03 -9.47
CA PHE A 97 4.29 -10.57 -10.78
C PHE A 97 5.04 -9.56 -11.66
N ILE A 98 4.62 -8.28 -11.64
CA ILE A 98 5.34 -7.20 -12.34
C ILE A 98 6.75 -7.02 -11.79
N VAL A 99 6.90 -7.01 -10.45
CA VAL A 99 8.23 -6.91 -9.80
C VAL A 99 9.11 -8.09 -10.20
N TRP A 100 8.55 -9.30 -10.24
CA TRP A 100 9.28 -10.50 -10.62
C TRP A 100 9.75 -10.48 -12.09
N ILE A 101 8.86 -10.04 -13.02
CA ILE A 101 9.23 -9.86 -14.43
C ILE A 101 10.31 -8.79 -14.58
N ALA A 102 10.15 -7.64 -13.92
CA ALA A 102 11.14 -6.57 -13.97
C ALA A 102 12.52 -7.05 -13.48
N PHE A 103 12.54 -7.84 -12.39
CA PHE A 103 13.76 -8.44 -11.87
C PHE A 103 14.37 -9.44 -12.86
N ALA A 104 13.57 -10.34 -13.46
CA ALA A 104 14.04 -11.29 -14.46
C ALA A 104 14.63 -10.57 -15.69
N LEU A 105 14.00 -9.52 -16.16
CA LEU A 105 14.51 -8.70 -17.27
C LEU A 105 15.82 -8.00 -16.89
N LEU A 106 15.92 -7.42 -15.70
CA LEU A 106 17.16 -6.78 -15.22
C LEU A 106 18.31 -7.79 -15.15
N THR A 107 18.08 -9.01 -14.70
CA THR A 107 19.11 -10.06 -14.65
C THR A 107 19.52 -10.55 -16.03
N LEU A 108 18.59 -10.62 -16.99
CA LEU A 108 18.87 -11.04 -18.36
C LEU A 108 19.66 -9.98 -19.15
N PHE A 109 19.36 -8.69 -18.96
CA PHE A 109 20.00 -7.60 -19.70
C PHE A 109 21.31 -7.12 -19.07
N ARG A 110 21.56 -7.40 -17.79
CA ARG A 110 22.87 -7.18 -17.17
C ARG A 110 23.78 -8.36 -17.45
N VAL A 111 24.48 -8.30 -18.60
CA VAL A 111 25.48 -9.29 -19.01
C VAL A 111 26.60 -9.35 -17.95
N PRO A 112 27.03 -10.56 -17.54
CA PRO A 112 28.10 -10.73 -16.56
C PRO A 112 29.41 -10.08 -17.06
N GLY A 113 29.84 -9.04 -16.35
CA GLY A 113 31.15 -8.40 -16.50
C GLY A 113 32.05 -8.77 -15.31
N PRO A 114 33.31 -8.29 -15.27
CA PRO A 114 34.22 -8.49 -14.15
C PRO A 114 33.67 -8.01 -12.80
N ASP A 115 32.74 -7.04 -12.81
CA ASP A 115 32.05 -6.48 -11.62
C ASP A 115 30.71 -7.18 -11.32
N SER A 116 30.56 -8.45 -11.73
CA SER A 116 29.29 -9.19 -11.66
C SER A 116 28.75 -9.35 -10.25
N PHE A 117 29.63 -9.41 -9.22
CA PHE A 117 29.22 -9.62 -7.84
C PHE A 117 28.53 -8.39 -7.24
N ASP A 118 29.12 -7.19 -7.39
CA ASP A 118 28.52 -5.94 -6.89
C ASP A 118 27.20 -5.64 -7.61
N THR A 119 27.16 -5.87 -8.91
CA THR A 119 25.94 -5.75 -9.69
C THR A 119 24.83 -6.69 -9.21
N LEU A 120 25.18 -7.91 -8.82
CA LEU A 120 24.23 -8.87 -8.26
C LEU A 120 23.67 -8.40 -6.93
N ILE A 121 24.54 -7.90 -6.02
CA ILE A 121 24.12 -7.36 -4.71
C ILE A 121 23.15 -6.20 -4.89
N HIS A 122 23.48 -5.20 -5.69
CA HIS A 122 22.58 -4.07 -5.95
C HIS A 122 21.23 -4.50 -6.53
N THR A 123 21.23 -5.49 -7.41
CA THR A 123 19.99 -6.02 -8.00
C THR A 123 19.15 -6.76 -6.97
N LEU A 124 19.78 -7.55 -6.07
CA LEU A 124 19.10 -8.20 -4.96
C LEU A 124 18.48 -7.20 -3.98
N HIS A 125 19.20 -6.14 -3.62
CA HIS A 125 18.67 -5.09 -2.75
C HIS A 125 17.50 -4.34 -3.41
N ALA A 126 17.58 -4.02 -4.70
CA ALA A 126 16.48 -3.42 -5.44
C ALA A 126 15.24 -4.33 -5.45
N CYS A 127 15.42 -5.64 -5.64
CA CYS A 127 14.35 -6.62 -5.56
C CYS A 127 13.73 -6.70 -4.16
N TYR A 128 14.56 -6.68 -3.11
CA TYR A 128 14.11 -6.67 -1.73
C TYR A 128 13.25 -5.43 -1.42
N CYS A 129 13.71 -4.24 -1.81
CA CYS A 129 12.95 -3.00 -1.63
C CYS A 129 11.60 -3.04 -2.36
N ALA A 130 11.57 -3.48 -3.62
CA ALA A 130 10.34 -3.58 -4.41
C ALA A 130 9.37 -4.62 -3.84
N THR A 131 9.88 -5.78 -3.40
CA THR A 131 9.06 -6.83 -2.78
C THR A 131 8.47 -6.38 -1.45
N SER A 132 9.25 -5.66 -0.63
CA SER A 132 8.77 -5.09 0.62
C SER A 132 7.64 -4.08 0.40
N ALA A 133 7.72 -3.24 -0.65
CA ALA A 133 6.63 -2.35 -1.04
C ALA A 133 5.36 -3.11 -1.40
N ALA A 134 5.48 -4.18 -2.20
CA ALA A 134 4.35 -5.02 -2.58
C ALA A 134 3.68 -5.67 -1.35
N MET A 135 4.47 -6.21 -0.41
CA MET A 135 3.96 -6.83 0.81
C MET A 135 3.26 -5.82 1.73
N LEU A 136 3.86 -4.64 1.95
CA LEU A 136 3.26 -3.58 2.75
C LEU A 136 2.00 -2.98 2.10
N SER A 137 1.87 -3.08 0.78
CA SER A 137 0.68 -2.59 0.07
C SER A 137 -0.57 -3.40 0.35
N ILE A 138 -0.45 -4.69 0.74
CA ILE A 138 -1.62 -5.57 0.99
C ILE A 138 -2.54 -4.99 2.08
N PRO A 139 -2.08 -4.78 3.33
CA PRO A 139 -2.94 -4.23 4.37
C PRO A 139 -3.44 -2.82 4.03
N PHE A 140 -2.62 -2.03 3.33
CA PHE A 140 -3.05 -0.71 2.86
C PHE A 140 -4.22 -0.79 1.87
N MET A 141 -4.15 -1.67 0.88
CA MET A 141 -5.22 -1.84 -0.11
C MET A 141 -6.53 -2.30 0.52
N VAL A 142 -6.46 -3.22 1.51
CA VAL A 142 -7.64 -3.65 2.28
C VAL A 142 -8.26 -2.45 3.00
N LEU A 143 -7.47 -1.72 3.77
CA LEU A 143 -7.95 -0.57 4.55
C LEU A 143 -8.48 0.56 3.66
N ARG A 144 -7.86 0.81 2.51
CA ARG A 144 -8.32 1.77 1.51
C ARG A 144 -9.70 1.41 0.98
N ASP A 145 -9.91 0.15 0.62
CA ASP A 145 -11.19 -0.30 0.05
C ASP A 145 -12.31 -0.26 1.11
N ILE A 146 -12.02 -0.62 2.36
CA ILE A 146 -12.95 -0.48 3.49
C ILE A 146 -13.28 1.02 3.67
N ALA A 147 -12.27 1.88 3.71
CA ALA A 147 -12.47 3.33 3.87
C ALA A 147 -13.33 3.95 2.76
N VAL A 148 -13.10 3.55 1.50
CA VAL A 148 -13.90 3.99 0.35
C VAL A 148 -15.34 3.47 0.45
N GLY A 149 -15.55 2.25 0.93
CA GLY A 149 -16.88 1.70 1.19
C GLY A 149 -17.63 2.55 2.22
N MET A 150 -17.02 2.80 3.37
CA MET A 150 -17.58 3.64 4.42
C MET A 150 -17.92 5.08 3.95
N ASP A 151 -17.06 5.68 3.12
CA ASP A 151 -17.31 7.02 2.59
C ASP A 151 -18.48 7.04 1.61
N ARG A 152 -18.72 5.96 0.86
CA ARG A 152 -19.92 5.82 -0.01
C ARG A 152 -21.19 5.69 0.81
N ASP A 153 -21.16 4.90 1.88
CA ASP A 153 -22.31 4.69 2.78
C ASP A 153 -22.73 6.01 3.42
N LEU A 154 -21.76 6.83 3.88
CA LEU A 154 -22.03 8.16 4.42
C LEU A 154 -22.67 9.13 3.40
N VAL A 155 -22.37 8.99 2.12
CA VAL A 155 -22.97 9.81 1.06
C VAL A 155 -24.38 9.34 0.74
N MET A 156 -24.65 8.03 0.82
CA MET A 156 -25.96 7.44 0.51
C MET A 156 -26.98 7.62 1.63
N SER A 157 -26.54 7.61 2.90
CA SER A 157 -27.41 7.76 4.06
C SER A 157 -27.97 9.18 4.25
N GLY A 158 -27.45 10.18 3.51
CA GLY A 158 -27.95 11.56 3.57
C GLY A 158 -27.61 12.28 4.88
N PRO A 159 -27.86 13.61 4.95
CA PRO A 159 -27.63 14.37 6.18
C PRO A 159 -28.63 14.04 7.30
N ASP A 160 -29.74 13.37 7.01
CA ASP A 160 -30.85 13.11 7.94
C ASP A 160 -30.69 11.83 8.79
N ALA A 161 -29.59 11.08 8.59
CA ALA A 161 -29.34 9.81 9.29
C ALA A 161 -28.41 9.95 10.51
N VAL A 162 -28.06 11.15 10.93
CA VAL A 162 -27.05 11.43 11.98
C VAL A 162 -27.67 12.20 13.17
N ASP A 163 -28.98 12.04 13.41
CA ASP A 163 -29.66 12.54 14.62
C ASP A 163 -29.92 11.41 15.64
#